data_5dee22c26108d00f54dd37b9ddca82b2
#
_entry.id   5dee22c26108d00f54dd37b9ddca82b2
#
_cell.length_a   1.000
_cell.length_b   1.000
_cell.length_c   1.000
_cell.angle_alpha   90.00
_cell.angle_beta   90.00
_cell.angle_gamma   90.00
#
_symmetry.space_group_name_H-M   'P 1'
#
loop_
_entity.id
_entity.type
_entity.pdbx_description
1 polymer ?
#
loop_
_entity_poly.entity_id
_entity_poly.type
_entity_poly.pdbx_seq_one_letter_code
_entity_poly.pdbx_strand_id
1 'polypeptide(L)'
;MLSQVVELIENKDRFAITSHIRPDGDSLGSSLGLFWLLRALDKDVEVIMRDEAPHSYQKLPGAGEIRVTPAVDREYDGVFVIECSDIDRPGLIDLEKQFVVNIDHHSTTELFGTVNWIDSTASAVGEMVYNLCKATGVRVTKEIAECVYTALLTDTGSFHYSNTTERTFKIASELVRIGVKPAKTAEAIFGSYQWPKIELLAQVLTTARRDESGQVAWMRQTLEMQERTRACDEDADGFVNYPLAVGEVEATALFKECAPGVYRTSLRSKGDVNVARIAEQFGGGGHRNAAGCTLKGDWDEIEKQIVPLLRDAVERANGLKDVTEDALSEPPAVAGG
;
A
#
# COMPACT_ATOMS: atom_id res chain seq x y z
N MET A 1 6.87 20.84 -6.54
CA MET A 1 6.57 19.45 -6.90
C MET A 1 5.22 19.34 -7.61
N LEU A 2 4.06 19.56 -6.98
CA LEU A 2 2.75 19.56 -7.67
C LEU A 2 2.71 20.51 -8.88
N SER A 3 3.23 21.73 -8.76
CA SER A 3 3.29 22.71 -9.88
C SER A 3 4.09 22.21 -11.08
N GLN A 4 5.15 21.44 -10.88
CA GLN A 4 5.94 20.86 -11.97
C GLN A 4 5.16 19.75 -12.71
N VAL A 5 4.36 18.97 -11.97
CA VAL A 5 3.46 17.96 -12.56
C VAL A 5 2.38 18.66 -13.38
N VAL A 6 1.77 19.73 -12.86
CA VAL A 6 0.77 20.54 -13.59
C VAL A 6 1.38 21.13 -14.85
N GLU A 7 2.55 21.77 -14.75
CA GLU A 7 3.26 22.38 -15.90
C GLU A 7 3.58 21.33 -16.98
N LEU A 8 4.02 20.14 -16.59
CA LEU A 8 4.26 19.04 -17.53
C LEU A 8 2.99 18.65 -18.27
N ILE A 9 1.88 18.45 -17.53
CA ILE A 9 0.58 18.08 -18.11
C ILE A 9 0.06 19.17 -19.07
N GLU A 10 0.23 20.45 -18.71
CA GLU A 10 -0.20 21.57 -19.56
C GLU A 10 0.58 21.65 -20.88
N ASN A 11 1.88 21.36 -20.86
CA ASN A 11 2.78 21.57 -22.00
C ASN A 11 3.05 20.31 -22.84
N LYS A 12 2.57 19.14 -22.45
CA LYS A 12 2.84 17.86 -23.07
C LYS A 12 1.54 17.09 -23.31
N ASP A 13 1.57 16.11 -24.21
CA ASP A 13 0.35 15.48 -24.70
C ASP A 13 0.32 13.97 -24.55
N ARG A 14 1.45 13.27 -24.62
CA ARG A 14 1.51 11.81 -24.61
C ARG A 14 2.10 11.28 -23.32
N PHE A 15 1.30 10.51 -22.56
CA PHE A 15 1.68 10.00 -21.26
C PHE A 15 1.46 8.49 -21.15
N ALA A 16 2.29 7.85 -20.32
CA ALA A 16 1.99 6.54 -19.77
C ALA A 16 1.86 6.64 -18.25
N ILE A 17 1.09 5.72 -17.68
CA ILE A 17 0.93 5.54 -16.23
C ILE A 17 1.28 4.11 -15.90
N THR A 18 2.09 3.91 -14.87
CA THR A 18 2.42 2.58 -14.36
C THR A 18 2.48 2.60 -12.84
N SER A 19 2.49 1.42 -12.24
CA SER A 19 2.66 1.23 -10.80
C SER A 19 3.44 -0.06 -10.55
N HIS A 20 3.58 -0.43 -9.27
CA HIS A 20 4.35 -1.62 -8.89
C HIS A 20 3.75 -2.94 -9.38
N ILE A 21 4.60 -3.96 -9.50
CA ILE A 21 4.17 -5.35 -9.70
C ILE A 21 3.20 -5.79 -8.61
N ARG A 22 2.21 -6.63 -8.97
CA ARG A 22 1.11 -7.03 -8.07
C ARG A 22 0.38 -5.81 -7.51
N PRO A 23 -0.27 -5.05 -8.40
CA PRO A 23 -0.89 -3.78 -8.02
C PRO A 23 -2.02 -4.01 -7.01
N ASP A 24 -2.09 -3.14 -6.03
CA ASP A 24 -3.13 -3.13 -5.01
C ASP A 24 -4.21 -2.07 -5.28
N GLY A 25 -5.02 -1.76 -4.26
CA GLY A 25 -6.14 -0.85 -4.44
C GLY A 25 -5.73 0.62 -4.54
N ASP A 26 -4.66 1.07 -3.87
CA ASP A 26 -4.16 2.44 -4.05
C ASP A 26 -3.48 2.58 -5.40
N SER A 27 -2.58 1.66 -5.72
CA SER A 27 -1.87 1.63 -7.00
C SER A 27 -2.82 1.69 -8.21
N LEU A 28 -3.85 0.83 -8.24
CA LEU A 28 -4.84 0.80 -9.32
C LEU A 28 -5.80 2.00 -9.27
N GLY A 29 -6.32 2.33 -8.10
CA GLY A 29 -7.22 3.46 -7.93
C GLY A 29 -6.57 4.77 -8.33
N SER A 30 -5.33 4.99 -7.93
CA SER A 30 -4.58 6.19 -8.26
C SER A 30 -4.18 6.27 -9.72
N SER A 31 -3.70 5.15 -10.29
CA SER A 31 -3.36 5.07 -11.71
C SER A 31 -4.56 5.32 -12.61
N LEU A 32 -5.69 4.68 -12.33
CA LEU A 32 -6.92 4.85 -13.11
C LEU A 32 -7.59 6.21 -12.87
N GLY A 33 -7.50 6.75 -11.65
CA GLY A 33 -7.93 8.10 -11.34
C GLY A 33 -7.15 9.15 -12.16
N LEU A 34 -5.83 9.00 -12.24
CA LEU A 34 -4.96 9.84 -13.06
C LEU A 34 -5.25 9.65 -14.56
N PHE A 35 -5.48 8.42 -15.01
CA PHE A 35 -5.89 8.13 -16.38
C PHE A 35 -7.12 8.94 -16.78
N TRP A 36 -8.17 8.91 -15.99
CA TRP A 36 -9.40 9.65 -16.27
C TRP A 36 -9.20 11.17 -16.19
N LEU A 37 -8.32 11.65 -15.30
CA LEU A 37 -7.96 13.07 -15.24
C LEU A 37 -7.27 13.50 -16.55
N LEU A 38 -6.26 12.77 -17.01
CA LEU A 38 -5.54 13.09 -18.24
C LEU A 38 -6.44 12.99 -19.48
N ARG A 39 -7.33 11.99 -19.52
CA ARG A 39 -8.34 11.89 -20.59
C ARG A 39 -9.32 13.08 -20.60
N ALA A 40 -9.68 13.60 -19.43
CA ALA A 40 -10.53 14.81 -19.32
C ALA A 40 -9.82 16.09 -19.81
N LEU A 41 -8.49 16.07 -19.92
CA LEU A 41 -7.65 17.12 -20.50
C LEU A 41 -7.29 16.85 -21.98
N ASP A 42 -7.97 15.89 -22.62
CA ASP A 42 -7.74 15.47 -24.01
C ASP A 42 -6.32 14.96 -24.27
N LYS A 43 -5.63 14.41 -23.25
CA LYS A 43 -4.28 13.85 -23.39
C LYS A 43 -4.33 12.44 -23.97
N ASP A 44 -3.30 12.10 -24.78
CA ASP A 44 -3.03 10.73 -25.23
C ASP A 44 -2.36 9.98 -24.08
N VAL A 45 -3.11 9.07 -23.42
CA VAL A 45 -2.66 8.39 -22.20
C VAL A 45 -2.95 6.90 -22.25
N GLU A 46 -1.96 6.11 -21.87
CA GLU A 46 -2.05 4.66 -21.69
C GLU A 46 -1.76 4.30 -20.23
N VAL A 47 -2.43 3.26 -19.72
CA VAL A 47 -2.04 2.61 -18.45
C VAL A 47 -1.32 1.32 -18.81
N ILE A 48 -0.06 1.21 -18.46
CA ILE A 48 0.79 0.05 -18.74
C ILE A 48 1.25 -0.56 -17.42
N MET A 49 1.07 -1.85 -17.24
CA MET A 49 1.46 -2.54 -16.03
C MET A 49 2.15 -3.87 -16.34
N ARG A 50 2.96 -4.35 -15.41
CA ARG A 50 3.61 -5.66 -15.52
C ARG A 50 2.63 -6.80 -15.32
N ASP A 51 1.69 -6.62 -14.41
CA ASP A 51 0.73 -7.63 -13.99
C ASP A 51 -0.72 -7.18 -14.26
N GLU A 52 -1.62 -8.13 -14.41
CA GLU A 52 -3.05 -7.87 -14.53
C GLU A 52 -3.62 -7.29 -13.22
N ALA A 53 -4.73 -6.55 -13.33
CA ALA A 53 -5.46 -6.11 -12.17
C ALA A 53 -6.07 -7.33 -11.43
N PRO A 54 -5.88 -7.46 -10.11
CA PRO A 54 -6.52 -8.48 -9.30
C PRO A 54 -8.04 -8.47 -9.46
N HIS A 55 -8.65 -9.65 -9.30
CA HIS A 55 -10.11 -9.83 -9.53
C HIS A 55 -10.97 -8.79 -8.81
N SER A 56 -10.61 -8.41 -7.59
CA SER A 56 -11.31 -7.40 -6.79
C SER A 56 -11.38 -6.02 -7.42
N TYR A 57 -10.45 -5.70 -8.33
CA TYR A 57 -10.32 -4.38 -8.95
C TYR A 57 -10.68 -4.36 -10.44
N GLN A 58 -10.95 -5.51 -11.06
CA GLN A 58 -11.30 -5.59 -12.50
C GLN A 58 -12.56 -4.80 -12.88
N LYS A 59 -13.40 -4.44 -11.91
CA LYS A 59 -14.60 -3.62 -12.12
C LYS A 59 -14.39 -2.12 -11.93
N LEU A 60 -13.16 -1.69 -11.59
CA LEU A 60 -12.85 -0.26 -11.51
C LEU A 60 -13.01 0.41 -12.88
N PRO A 61 -13.52 1.64 -12.94
CA PRO A 61 -13.58 2.40 -14.18
C PRO A 61 -12.20 2.52 -14.83
N GLY A 62 -12.05 1.99 -16.04
CA GLY A 62 -10.78 2.00 -16.77
C GLY A 62 -9.90 0.77 -16.55
N ALA A 63 -10.28 -0.20 -15.71
CA ALA A 63 -9.46 -1.42 -15.52
C ALA A 63 -9.27 -2.20 -16.83
N GLY A 64 -10.24 -2.18 -17.75
CA GLY A 64 -10.13 -2.79 -19.07
C GLY A 64 -9.18 -2.07 -20.04
N GLU A 65 -8.74 -0.85 -19.72
CA GLU A 65 -7.77 -0.08 -20.50
C GLU A 65 -6.32 -0.39 -20.14
N ILE A 66 -6.10 -1.18 -19.07
CA ILE A 66 -4.76 -1.56 -18.63
C ILE A 66 -4.14 -2.49 -19.66
N ARG A 67 -3.01 -2.09 -20.25
CA ARG A 67 -2.20 -2.90 -21.13
C ARG A 67 -1.10 -3.60 -20.34
N VAL A 68 -1.18 -4.91 -20.23
CA VAL A 68 -0.14 -5.71 -19.58
C VAL A 68 1.04 -5.88 -20.53
N THR A 69 2.22 -5.48 -20.08
CA THR A 69 3.44 -5.50 -20.89
C THR A 69 4.68 -5.67 -20.02
N PRO A 70 5.75 -6.34 -20.52
CA PRO A 70 7.02 -6.44 -19.81
C PRO A 70 7.91 -5.20 -19.93
N ALA A 71 7.59 -4.25 -20.81
CA ALA A 71 8.48 -3.15 -21.13
C ALA A 71 7.72 -1.89 -21.54
N VAL A 72 8.36 -0.74 -21.43
CA VAL A 72 7.92 0.51 -22.04
C VAL A 72 8.38 0.50 -23.49
N ASP A 73 7.48 0.19 -24.41
CA ASP A 73 7.76 -0.08 -25.83
C ASP A 73 7.54 1.13 -26.75
N ARG A 74 7.28 2.31 -26.19
CA ARG A 74 7.05 3.56 -26.89
C ARG A 74 7.72 4.72 -26.17
N GLU A 75 7.90 5.84 -26.89
CA GLU A 75 8.32 7.11 -26.29
C GLU A 75 7.08 7.89 -25.82
N TYR A 76 7.17 8.40 -24.60
CA TYR A 76 6.17 9.26 -23.99
C TYR A 76 6.82 10.59 -23.59
N ASP A 77 6.01 11.66 -23.56
CA ASP A 77 6.45 12.94 -23.01
C ASP A 77 6.67 12.86 -21.48
N GLY A 78 6.02 11.90 -20.83
CA GLY A 78 6.21 11.57 -19.43
C GLY A 78 5.57 10.23 -19.07
N VAL A 79 6.26 9.48 -18.21
CA VAL A 79 5.74 8.23 -17.61
C VAL A 79 5.52 8.49 -16.13
N PHE A 80 4.26 8.48 -15.72
CA PHE A 80 3.87 8.57 -14.31
C PHE A 80 4.07 7.21 -13.65
N VAL A 81 4.94 7.16 -12.66
CA VAL A 81 5.15 6.01 -11.80
C VAL A 81 4.43 6.28 -10.48
N ILE A 82 3.40 5.50 -10.20
CA ILE A 82 2.46 5.69 -9.11
C ILE A 82 2.76 4.69 -8.00
N GLU A 83 2.90 5.20 -6.76
CA GLU A 83 3.03 4.37 -5.56
C GLU A 83 4.22 3.40 -5.61
N CYS A 84 5.39 3.93 -6.01
CA CYS A 84 6.62 3.15 -6.07
C CYS A 84 7.75 3.82 -5.29
N SER A 85 8.35 3.05 -4.39
CA SER A 85 9.49 3.51 -3.60
C SER A 85 10.79 3.62 -4.39
N ASP A 86 10.91 2.88 -5.50
CA ASP A 86 12.08 2.84 -6.37
C ASP A 86 11.68 2.54 -7.83
N ILE A 87 12.63 2.73 -8.76
CA ILE A 87 12.41 2.60 -10.21
C ILE A 87 12.17 1.14 -10.67
N ASP A 88 12.61 0.16 -9.91
CA ASP A 88 12.53 -1.26 -10.27
C ASP A 88 11.16 -1.87 -9.88
N ARG A 89 10.44 -1.23 -8.98
CA ARG A 89 9.14 -1.70 -8.47
C ARG A 89 8.09 -1.98 -9.55
N PRO A 90 7.97 -1.18 -10.63
CA PRO A 90 7.06 -1.49 -11.73
C PRO A 90 7.44 -2.75 -12.52
N GLY A 91 8.69 -3.19 -12.48
CA GLY A 91 9.17 -4.35 -13.20
C GLY A 91 9.10 -4.21 -14.74
N LEU A 92 9.11 -2.97 -15.26
CA LEU A 92 9.07 -2.66 -16.68
C LEU A 92 10.46 -2.38 -17.22
N ILE A 93 10.86 -3.11 -18.25
CA ILE A 93 12.12 -2.86 -18.98
C ILE A 93 12.04 -1.50 -19.68
N ASP A 94 13.16 -0.78 -19.74
CA ASP A 94 13.32 0.51 -20.41
C ASP A 94 12.54 1.69 -19.77
N LEU A 95 12.01 1.52 -18.57
CA LEU A 95 11.34 2.60 -17.82
C LEU A 95 12.34 3.73 -17.49
N GLU A 96 13.55 3.39 -17.11
CA GLU A 96 14.63 4.32 -16.77
C GLU A 96 15.08 5.22 -17.93
N LYS A 97 14.72 4.87 -19.17
CA LYS A 97 15.03 5.67 -20.39
C LYS A 97 14.00 6.77 -20.65
N GLN A 98 12.89 6.77 -19.93
CA GLN A 98 11.77 7.69 -20.10
C GLN A 98 11.92 8.96 -19.24
N PHE A 99 11.13 9.98 -19.53
CA PHE A 99 10.93 11.10 -18.60
C PHE A 99 10.00 10.64 -17.47
N VAL A 100 10.59 10.23 -16.36
CA VAL A 100 9.85 9.63 -15.24
C VAL A 100 9.32 10.71 -14.29
N VAL A 101 8.04 10.62 -13.97
CA VAL A 101 7.35 11.42 -12.95
C VAL A 101 6.94 10.48 -11.82
N ASN A 102 7.64 10.54 -10.69
CA ASN A 102 7.29 9.75 -9.51
C ASN A 102 6.26 10.47 -8.66
N ILE A 103 5.12 9.82 -8.39
CA ILE A 103 4.06 10.29 -7.47
C ILE A 103 3.86 9.23 -6.41
N ASP A 104 4.25 9.53 -5.17
CA ASP A 104 4.20 8.56 -4.08
C ASP A 104 3.96 9.23 -2.73
N HIS A 105 3.51 8.44 -1.75
CA HIS A 105 3.28 8.90 -0.38
C HIS A 105 4.08 8.11 0.67
N HIS A 106 4.90 7.17 0.28
CA HIS A 106 5.75 6.43 1.20
C HIS A 106 6.90 7.32 1.72
N SER A 107 7.18 7.26 3.02
CA SER A 107 8.27 8.02 3.65
C SER A 107 9.67 7.53 3.27
N THR A 108 9.77 6.34 2.69
CA THR A 108 11.03 5.68 2.30
C THR A 108 11.31 5.79 0.81
N THR A 109 10.49 6.55 0.07
CA THR A 109 10.59 6.66 -1.39
C THR A 109 11.88 7.36 -1.83
N GLU A 110 12.58 6.75 -2.75
CA GLU A 110 13.74 7.33 -3.43
C GLU A 110 13.32 8.39 -4.45
N LEU A 111 14.16 9.40 -4.66
CA LEU A 111 13.94 10.44 -5.66
C LEU A 111 14.49 10.00 -7.03
N PHE A 112 13.92 8.94 -7.60
CA PHE A 112 14.40 8.35 -8.85
C PHE A 112 13.82 8.99 -10.11
N GLY A 113 12.73 9.75 -9.99
CA GLY A 113 12.09 10.42 -11.12
C GLY A 113 12.82 11.68 -11.56
N THR A 114 12.64 12.07 -12.81
CA THR A 114 13.01 13.41 -13.31
C THR A 114 12.21 14.48 -12.56
N VAL A 115 10.94 14.20 -12.29
CA VAL A 115 10.08 14.96 -11.39
C VAL A 115 9.64 14.01 -10.28
N ASN A 116 9.74 14.46 -9.01
CA ASN A 116 9.31 13.68 -7.85
C ASN A 116 8.30 14.51 -7.05
N TRP A 117 7.08 14.01 -6.94
CA TRP A 117 6.06 14.56 -6.08
C TRP A 117 5.74 13.54 -4.99
N ILE A 118 6.42 13.71 -3.86
CA ILE A 118 6.28 12.83 -2.69
C ILE A 118 5.57 13.61 -1.59
N ASP A 119 4.50 13.02 -1.03
CA ASP A 119 3.74 13.57 0.10
C ASP A 119 3.42 12.48 1.13
N SER A 120 4.32 12.28 2.08
CA SER A 120 4.14 11.27 3.15
C SER A 120 3.03 11.61 4.16
N THR A 121 2.37 12.75 4.02
CA THR A 121 1.21 13.12 4.82
C THR A 121 -0.12 12.76 4.15
N ALA A 122 -0.08 12.38 2.87
CA ALA A 122 -1.26 11.90 2.16
C ALA A 122 -1.65 10.51 2.65
N SER A 123 -2.95 10.26 2.78
CA SER A 123 -3.48 8.98 3.25
C SER A 123 -3.41 7.87 2.19
N ALA A 124 -3.23 8.24 0.94
CA ALA A 124 -3.10 7.40 -0.24
C ALA A 124 -2.61 8.26 -1.41
N VAL A 125 -2.01 7.69 -2.44
CA VAL A 125 -1.73 8.44 -3.67
C VAL A 125 -3.01 8.93 -4.34
N GLY A 126 -4.13 8.23 -4.15
CA GLY A 126 -5.45 8.71 -4.58
C GLY A 126 -5.84 10.09 -4.05
N GLU A 127 -5.42 10.45 -2.82
CA GLU A 127 -5.58 11.81 -2.29
C GLU A 127 -4.77 12.84 -3.12
N MET A 128 -3.56 12.46 -3.54
CA MET A 128 -2.72 13.32 -4.38
C MET A 128 -3.35 13.51 -5.77
N VAL A 129 -3.88 12.45 -6.38
CA VAL A 129 -4.63 12.52 -7.65
C VAL A 129 -5.85 13.45 -7.53
N TYR A 130 -6.60 13.36 -6.43
CA TYR A 130 -7.71 14.29 -6.17
C TYR A 130 -7.24 15.75 -6.08
N ASN A 131 -6.11 16.01 -5.43
CA ASN A 131 -5.52 17.34 -5.36
C ASN A 131 -5.01 17.82 -6.72
N LEU A 132 -4.52 16.91 -7.57
CA LEU A 132 -4.13 17.21 -8.94
C LEU A 132 -5.33 17.63 -9.79
N CYS A 133 -6.51 16.98 -9.64
CA CYS A 133 -7.74 17.43 -10.28
C CYS A 133 -8.07 18.89 -9.93
N LYS A 134 -7.93 19.26 -8.65
CA LYS A 134 -8.16 20.66 -8.22
C LYS A 134 -7.13 21.63 -8.81
N ALA A 135 -5.87 21.24 -8.85
CA ALA A 135 -4.78 22.07 -9.37
C ALA A 135 -4.88 22.31 -10.88
N THR A 136 -5.34 21.32 -11.64
CA THR A 136 -5.53 21.41 -13.10
C THR A 136 -6.92 21.95 -13.49
N GLY A 137 -7.81 22.22 -12.54
CA GLY A 137 -9.18 22.67 -12.79
C GLY A 137 -10.10 21.59 -13.36
N VAL A 138 -9.67 20.33 -13.40
CA VAL A 138 -10.48 19.22 -13.87
C VAL A 138 -11.57 18.90 -12.86
N ARG A 139 -12.82 18.86 -13.34
CA ARG A 139 -13.93 18.43 -12.50
C ARG A 139 -13.80 16.94 -12.20
N VAL A 140 -13.83 16.56 -10.93
CA VAL A 140 -13.86 15.15 -10.53
C VAL A 140 -15.13 14.49 -11.07
N THR A 141 -14.98 13.60 -12.06
CA THR A 141 -16.07 12.81 -12.62
C THR A 141 -16.40 11.63 -11.71
N LYS A 142 -17.44 10.88 -12.03
CA LYS A 142 -17.79 9.68 -11.25
C LYS A 142 -16.71 8.61 -11.36
N GLU A 143 -16.09 8.45 -12.53
CA GLU A 143 -15.00 7.51 -12.80
C GLU A 143 -13.78 7.83 -11.92
N ILE A 144 -13.34 9.09 -11.93
CA ILE A 144 -12.26 9.56 -11.05
C ILE A 144 -12.63 9.33 -9.58
N ALA A 145 -13.87 9.66 -9.20
CA ALA A 145 -14.32 9.53 -7.82
C ALA A 145 -14.32 8.08 -7.32
N GLU A 146 -14.77 7.11 -8.14
CA GLU A 146 -14.76 5.69 -7.80
C GLU A 146 -13.33 5.16 -7.65
N CYS A 147 -12.43 5.57 -8.53
CA CYS A 147 -11.00 5.20 -8.47
C CYS A 147 -10.32 5.77 -7.23
N VAL A 148 -10.43 7.09 -7.00
CA VAL A 148 -9.84 7.74 -5.82
C VAL A 148 -10.43 7.20 -4.52
N TYR A 149 -11.74 6.95 -4.48
CA TYR A 149 -12.36 6.37 -3.29
C TYR A 149 -11.81 4.97 -2.98
N THR A 150 -11.57 4.16 -4.01
CA THR A 150 -10.95 2.84 -3.85
C THR A 150 -9.55 2.95 -3.25
N ALA A 151 -8.73 3.84 -3.77
CA ALA A 151 -7.40 4.13 -3.25
C ALA A 151 -7.45 4.49 -1.75
N LEU A 152 -8.28 5.47 -1.40
CA LEU A 152 -8.46 5.88 0.00
C LEU A 152 -8.96 4.74 0.89
N LEU A 153 -9.95 3.97 0.41
CA LEU A 153 -10.56 2.89 1.19
C LEU A 153 -9.55 1.79 1.50
N THR A 154 -8.73 1.41 0.53
CA THR A 154 -7.80 0.30 0.68
C THR A 154 -6.59 0.68 1.52
N ASP A 155 -5.94 1.80 1.24
CA ASP A 155 -4.71 2.18 1.93
C ASP A 155 -4.94 2.69 3.36
N THR A 156 -6.12 3.16 3.67
CA THR A 156 -6.52 3.49 5.05
C THR A 156 -7.07 2.29 5.83
N GLY A 157 -7.05 1.08 5.26
CA GLY A 157 -7.65 -0.10 5.88
C GLY A 157 -9.14 0.11 6.22
N SER A 158 -9.92 0.61 5.28
CA SER A 158 -11.32 1.01 5.48
C SER A 158 -11.50 2.14 6.50
N PHE A 159 -10.62 3.14 6.46
CA PHE A 159 -10.59 4.28 7.37
C PHE A 159 -10.27 3.92 8.83
N HIS A 160 -9.51 2.84 9.02
CA HIS A 160 -9.16 2.31 10.34
C HIS A 160 -7.69 2.58 10.73
N TYR A 161 -6.78 2.75 9.76
CA TYR A 161 -5.36 2.96 10.03
C TYR A 161 -5.04 4.41 10.41
N SER A 162 -3.87 4.60 11.02
CA SER A 162 -3.40 5.89 11.54
C SER A 162 -3.15 6.96 10.47
N ASN A 163 -3.01 6.60 9.19
CA ASN A 163 -2.94 7.51 8.06
C ASN A 163 -4.31 8.12 7.69
N THR A 164 -5.42 7.68 8.31
CA THR A 164 -6.75 8.28 8.16
C THR A 164 -6.81 9.62 8.87
N THR A 165 -7.07 10.71 8.13
CA THR A 165 -7.09 12.07 8.65
C THR A 165 -8.44 12.74 8.39
N GLU A 166 -8.64 13.95 8.98
CA GLU A 166 -9.80 14.80 8.66
C GLU A 166 -9.88 15.07 7.14
N ARG A 167 -8.72 15.27 6.49
CA ARG A 167 -8.60 15.49 5.04
C ARG A 167 -9.11 14.30 4.25
N THR A 168 -8.77 13.09 4.67
CA THR A 168 -9.26 11.83 4.09
C THR A 168 -10.80 11.77 4.10
N PHE A 169 -11.41 12.06 5.25
CA PHE A 169 -12.88 12.06 5.37
C PHE A 169 -13.56 13.18 4.57
N LYS A 170 -12.95 14.34 4.48
CA LYS A 170 -13.48 15.45 3.63
C LYS A 170 -13.50 15.02 2.16
N ILE A 171 -12.41 14.46 1.67
CA ILE A 171 -12.34 13.96 0.29
C ILE A 171 -13.36 12.84 0.09
N ALA A 172 -13.39 11.83 0.94
CA ALA A 172 -14.34 10.73 0.85
C ALA A 172 -15.81 11.22 0.81
N SER A 173 -16.15 12.22 1.63
CA SER A 173 -17.47 12.85 1.64
C SER A 173 -17.80 13.52 0.30
N GLU A 174 -16.84 14.24 -0.30
CA GLU A 174 -17.03 14.85 -1.63
C GLU A 174 -17.23 13.79 -2.73
N LEU A 175 -16.45 12.70 -2.68
CA LEU A 175 -16.56 11.59 -3.66
C LEU A 175 -17.93 10.89 -3.55
N VAL A 176 -18.44 10.69 -2.34
CA VAL A 176 -19.79 10.14 -2.11
C VAL A 176 -20.86 11.08 -2.67
N ARG A 177 -20.71 12.40 -2.49
CA ARG A 177 -21.62 13.40 -3.07
C ARG A 177 -21.61 13.39 -4.59
N ILE A 178 -20.47 13.08 -5.23
CA ILE A 178 -20.36 12.93 -6.69
C ILE A 178 -21.09 11.67 -7.18
N GLY A 179 -21.21 10.64 -6.34
CA GLY A 179 -22.01 9.46 -6.69
C GLY A 179 -21.39 8.13 -6.36
N VAL A 180 -20.20 8.10 -5.70
CA VAL A 180 -19.63 6.87 -5.18
C VAL A 180 -20.59 6.21 -4.21
N LYS A 181 -20.69 4.90 -4.29
CA LYS A 181 -21.53 4.09 -3.41
C LYS A 181 -20.62 3.26 -2.48
N PRO A 182 -20.30 3.73 -1.27
CA PRO A 182 -19.34 3.09 -0.36
C PRO A 182 -19.58 1.60 -0.17
N ALA A 183 -20.83 1.21 0.06
CA ALA A 183 -21.17 -0.20 0.26
C ALA A 183 -20.85 -1.06 -0.99
N LYS A 184 -21.13 -0.55 -2.20
CA LYS A 184 -20.83 -1.29 -3.44
C LYS A 184 -19.32 -1.39 -3.69
N THR A 185 -18.57 -0.34 -3.40
CA THR A 185 -17.11 -0.36 -3.52
C THR A 185 -16.51 -1.35 -2.52
N ALA A 186 -16.94 -1.30 -1.27
CA ALA A 186 -16.51 -2.24 -0.25
C ALA A 186 -16.89 -3.71 -0.59
N GLU A 187 -18.10 -3.93 -1.10
CA GLU A 187 -18.55 -5.25 -1.57
C GLU A 187 -17.69 -5.77 -2.72
N ALA A 188 -17.35 -4.92 -3.69
CA ALA A 188 -16.51 -5.31 -4.83
C ALA A 188 -15.08 -5.71 -4.38
N ILE A 189 -14.52 -5.00 -3.41
CA ILE A 189 -13.15 -5.22 -2.93
C ILE A 189 -13.09 -6.36 -1.90
N PHE A 190 -13.94 -6.32 -0.88
CA PHE A 190 -13.88 -7.21 0.28
C PHE A 190 -14.91 -8.34 0.24
N GLY A 191 -15.98 -8.21 -0.54
CA GLY A 191 -17.04 -9.21 -0.69
C GLY A 191 -16.84 -10.18 -1.86
N SER A 192 -15.72 -10.08 -2.59
CA SER A 192 -15.42 -10.90 -3.77
C SER A 192 -14.59 -12.15 -3.46
N TYR A 193 -14.42 -12.51 -2.19
CA TYR A 193 -13.59 -13.66 -1.80
C TYR A 193 -14.12 -14.96 -2.38
N GLN A 194 -13.21 -15.73 -2.96
CA GLN A 194 -13.48 -17.08 -3.42
C GLN A 194 -13.39 -18.06 -2.24
N TRP A 195 -14.13 -19.17 -2.30
CA TRP A 195 -14.13 -20.18 -1.24
C TRP A 195 -12.73 -20.71 -0.88
N PRO A 196 -11.80 -20.95 -1.86
CA PRO A 196 -10.41 -21.31 -1.59
C PRO A 196 -9.68 -20.39 -0.61
N LYS A 197 -9.95 -19.08 -0.63
CA LYS A 197 -9.39 -18.11 0.33
C LYS A 197 -9.81 -18.45 1.77
N ILE A 198 -11.07 -18.83 1.98
CA ILE A 198 -11.57 -19.19 3.31
C ILE A 198 -10.94 -20.49 3.81
N GLU A 199 -10.79 -21.49 2.92
CA GLU A 199 -10.13 -22.74 3.26
C GLU A 199 -8.64 -22.54 3.57
N LEU A 200 -7.95 -21.69 2.80
CA LEU A 200 -6.57 -21.31 3.06
C LEU A 200 -6.43 -20.59 4.39
N LEU A 201 -7.29 -19.60 4.65
CA LEU A 201 -7.31 -18.87 5.92
C LEU A 201 -7.45 -19.82 7.11
N ALA A 202 -8.38 -20.78 7.03
CA ALA A 202 -8.59 -21.77 8.09
C ALA A 202 -7.32 -22.57 8.38
N GLN A 203 -6.58 -23.00 7.33
CA GLN A 203 -5.31 -23.70 7.49
C GLN A 203 -4.21 -22.80 8.06
N VAL A 204 -4.08 -21.59 7.57
CA VAL A 204 -3.07 -20.62 8.03
C VAL A 204 -3.29 -20.27 9.50
N LEU A 205 -4.54 -20.08 9.93
CA LEU A 205 -4.86 -19.78 11.32
C LEU A 205 -4.44 -20.92 12.28
N THR A 206 -4.40 -22.19 11.84
CA THR A 206 -3.90 -23.29 12.68
C THR A 206 -2.41 -23.19 12.98
N THR A 207 -1.65 -22.39 12.22
CA THR A 207 -0.22 -22.15 12.43
C THR A 207 0.05 -20.97 13.36
N ALA A 208 -0.99 -20.27 13.80
CA ALA A 208 -0.83 -19.08 14.62
C ALA A 208 -0.04 -19.38 15.91
N ARG A 209 1.00 -18.61 16.13
CA ARG A 209 1.85 -18.62 17.33
C ARG A 209 1.88 -17.24 17.94
N ARG A 210 2.18 -17.23 19.23
CA ARG A 210 2.33 -16.01 20.02
C ARG A 210 3.54 -16.16 20.91
N ASP A 211 4.26 -15.10 21.14
CA ASP A 211 5.39 -15.10 22.06
C ASP A 211 4.94 -15.12 23.53
N GLU A 212 5.89 -15.21 24.46
CA GLU A 212 5.59 -15.30 25.91
C GLU A 212 4.93 -14.02 26.44
N SER A 213 5.24 -12.86 25.88
CA SER A 213 4.62 -11.58 26.25
C SER A 213 3.17 -11.46 25.77
N GLY A 214 2.80 -12.23 24.76
CA GLY A 214 1.52 -12.13 24.09
C GLY A 214 1.39 -10.96 23.14
N GLN A 215 2.42 -10.10 23.01
CA GLN A 215 2.36 -8.88 22.20
C GLN A 215 2.85 -9.08 20.76
N VAL A 216 3.53 -10.18 20.46
CA VAL A 216 3.98 -10.54 19.12
C VAL A 216 3.33 -11.84 18.69
N ALA A 217 2.70 -11.82 17.51
CA ALA A 217 2.09 -13.00 16.95
C ALA A 217 2.52 -13.23 15.49
N TRP A 218 2.55 -14.48 15.06
CA TRP A 218 2.89 -14.80 13.69
C TRP A 218 2.18 -16.04 13.17
N MET A 219 2.11 -16.13 11.85
CA MET A 219 1.53 -17.27 11.14
C MET A 219 2.41 -17.66 9.96
N ARG A 220 2.27 -18.90 9.52
CA ARG A 220 2.95 -19.43 8.34
C ARG A 220 1.93 -19.97 7.35
N GLN A 221 2.11 -19.62 6.08
CA GLN A 221 1.48 -20.27 4.95
C GLN A 221 2.52 -21.09 4.20
N THR A 222 2.23 -22.35 3.91
CA THR A 222 3.09 -23.22 3.12
C THR A 222 2.56 -23.36 1.69
N LEU A 223 3.44 -23.79 0.76
CA LEU A 223 3.04 -24.15 -0.59
C LEU A 223 2.01 -25.28 -0.60
N GLU A 224 2.15 -26.28 0.30
CA GLU A 224 1.17 -27.38 0.43
C GLU A 224 -0.24 -26.88 0.79
N MET A 225 -0.36 -25.90 1.71
CA MET A 225 -1.65 -25.29 2.05
C MET A 225 -2.29 -24.64 0.84
N GLN A 226 -1.51 -23.89 0.07
CA GLN A 226 -1.99 -23.23 -1.14
C GLN A 226 -2.43 -24.25 -2.21
N GLU A 227 -1.66 -25.28 -2.43
CA GLU A 227 -1.98 -26.36 -3.40
C GLU A 227 -3.26 -27.11 -3.00
N ARG A 228 -3.38 -27.51 -1.72
CA ARG A 228 -4.55 -28.24 -1.20
C ARG A 228 -5.85 -27.46 -1.33
N THR A 229 -5.81 -26.14 -1.11
CA THR A 229 -6.98 -25.28 -1.17
C THR A 229 -7.25 -24.75 -2.58
N ARG A 230 -6.28 -24.88 -3.50
CA ARG A 230 -6.32 -24.25 -4.83
C ARG A 230 -6.46 -22.72 -4.78
N ALA A 231 -6.03 -22.13 -3.67
CA ALA A 231 -6.03 -20.69 -3.50
C ALA A 231 -4.94 -20.05 -4.37
N CYS A 232 -5.23 -18.87 -4.91
CA CYS A 232 -4.25 -18.09 -5.64
C CYS A 232 -3.30 -17.34 -4.69
N ASP A 233 -2.28 -16.73 -5.25
CA ASP A 233 -1.27 -16.01 -4.46
C ASP A 233 -1.87 -14.83 -3.67
N GLU A 234 -2.84 -14.15 -4.27
CA GLU A 234 -3.53 -12.98 -3.71
C GLU A 234 -4.49 -13.33 -2.58
N ASP A 235 -4.94 -14.59 -2.49
CA ASP A 235 -5.90 -15.01 -1.46
C ASP A 235 -5.36 -14.85 -0.03
N ALA A 236 -4.04 -14.85 0.15
CA ALA A 236 -3.42 -14.64 1.45
C ALA A 236 -3.37 -13.16 1.89
N ASP A 237 -3.73 -12.24 1.00
CA ASP A 237 -3.70 -10.82 1.32
C ASP A 237 -4.68 -10.49 2.45
N GLY A 238 -4.16 -9.74 3.42
CA GLY A 238 -4.90 -9.38 4.63
C GLY A 238 -4.85 -10.41 5.77
N PHE A 239 -4.35 -11.63 5.57
CA PHE A 239 -4.30 -12.63 6.64
C PHE A 239 -3.46 -12.18 7.83
N VAL A 240 -2.40 -11.44 7.59
CA VAL A 240 -1.53 -10.88 8.64
C VAL A 240 -2.30 -10.03 9.67
N ASN A 241 -3.46 -9.50 9.32
CA ASN A 241 -4.26 -8.66 10.19
C ASN A 241 -5.09 -9.46 11.23
N TYR A 242 -5.31 -10.76 11.03
CA TYR A 242 -6.10 -11.54 11.98
C TYR A 242 -5.50 -11.59 13.37
N PRO A 243 -4.21 -11.95 13.56
CA PRO A 243 -3.60 -11.89 14.90
C PRO A 243 -3.52 -10.46 15.44
N LEU A 244 -3.33 -9.46 14.57
CA LEU A 244 -3.26 -8.06 15.00
C LEU A 244 -4.59 -7.54 15.57
N ALA A 245 -5.73 -8.16 15.20
CA ALA A 245 -7.03 -7.83 15.77
C ALA A 245 -7.17 -8.22 17.25
N VAL A 246 -6.29 -9.07 17.77
CA VAL A 246 -6.24 -9.40 19.21
C VAL A 246 -5.73 -8.17 19.98
N GLY A 247 -6.43 -7.78 21.05
CA GLY A 247 -6.15 -6.52 21.76
C GLY A 247 -4.74 -6.39 22.27
N GLU A 248 -4.17 -7.47 22.81
CA GLU A 248 -2.82 -7.53 23.38
C GLU A 248 -1.70 -7.55 22.34
N VAL A 249 -2.00 -7.94 21.08
CA VAL A 249 -0.98 -8.06 20.02
C VAL A 249 -0.66 -6.68 19.45
N GLU A 250 0.60 -6.29 19.54
CA GLU A 250 1.13 -5.03 19.04
C GLU A 250 1.84 -5.16 17.68
N ALA A 251 2.40 -6.36 17.39
CA ALA A 251 3.06 -6.64 16.11
C ALA A 251 2.78 -8.06 15.62
N THR A 252 2.72 -8.24 14.30
CA THR A 252 2.45 -9.54 13.68
C THR A 252 3.23 -9.73 12.40
N ALA A 253 3.50 -11.01 12.08
CA ALA A 253 4.07 -11.42 10.80
C ALA A 253 3.25 -12.55 10.15
N LEU A 254 3.13 -12.50 8.84
CA LEU A 254 2.72 -13.63 8.00
C LEU A 254 3.89 -14.03 7.11
N PHE A 255 4.34 -15.25 7.26
CA PHE A 255 5.40 -15.85 6.44
C PHE A 255 4.74 -16.72 5.35
N LYS A 256 4.71 -16.22 4.14
CA LYS A 256 4.14 -16.89 2.98
C LYS A 256 5.24 -17.53 2.16
N GLU A 257 5.30 -18.85 2.14
CA GLU A 257 6.21 -19.60 1.29
C GLU A 257 5.75 -19.47 -0.18
N CYS A 258 6.59 -18.89 -1.03
CA CYS A 258 6.30 -18.69 -2.46
C CYS A 258 7.17 -19.55 -3.38
N ALA A 259 8.25 -20.12 -2.86
CA ALA A 259 9.04 -21.22 -3.44
C ALA A 259 9.71 -21.96 -2.27
N PRO A 260 10.21 -23.20 -2.48
CA PRO A 260 10.89 -23.94 -1.41
C PRO A 260 11.99 -23.09 -0.73
N GLY A 261 11.86 -22.84 0.56
CA GLY A 261 12.78 -22.00 1.33
C GLY A 261 12.79 -20.52 0.98
N VAL A 262 11.79 -20.01 0.29
CA VAL A 262 11.63 -18.58 -0.03
C VAL A 262 10.32 -18.09 0.55
N TYR A 263 10.40 -17.14 1.48
CA TYR A 263 9.25 -16.62 2.20
C TYR A 263 9.07 -15.13 1.94
N ARG A 264 7.94 -14.75 1.38
CA ARG A 264 7.47 -13.38 1.38
C ARG A 264 6.82 -13.10 2.72
N THR A 265 7.37 -12.15 3.45
CA THR A 265 6.98 -11.86 4.82
C THR A 265 6.25 -10.52 4.87
N SER A 266 5.00 -10.55 5.32
CA SER A 266 4.21 -9.35 5.59
C SER A 266 4.26 -9.05 7.07
N LEU A 267 4.57 -7.80 7.42
CA LEU A 267 4.67 -7.30 8.78
C LEU A 267 3.59 -6.25 9.03
N ARG A 268 2.94 -6.31 10.18
CA ARG A 268 1.97 -5.30 10.61
C ARG A 268 2.17 -4.99 12.08
N SER A 269 1.80 -3.77 12.48
CA SER A 269 1.89 -3.35 13.88
C SER A 269 0.85 -2.29 14.24
N LYS A 270 0.75 -1.98 15.52
CA LYS A 270 -0.06 -0.90 16.08
C LYS A 270 0.81 0.24 16.59
N GLY A 271 0.24 1.44 16.70
CA GLY A 271 0.83 2.58 17.35
C GLY A 271 2.24 2.94 16.85
N ASP A 272 3.18 3.06 17.79
CA ASP A 272 4.55 3.50 17.51
C ASP A 272 5.52 2.39 17.12
N VAL A 273 5.06 1.15 17.05
CA VAL A 273 5.90 0.00 16.63
C VAL A 273 6.22 0.12 15.14
N ASN A 274 7.51 0.25 14.80
CA ASN A 274 7.97 0.48 13.43
C ASN A 274 8.48 -0.82 12.79
N VAL A 275 7.64 -1.46 11.96
CA VAL A 275 8.00 -2.69 11.23
C VAL A 275 8.70 -2.42 9.89
N ALA A 276 8.65 -1.19 9.35
CA ALA A 276 9.39 -0.85 8.14
C ALA A 276 10.90 -0.99 8.34
N ARG A 277 11.42 -0.56 9.50
CA ARG A 277 12.83 -0.73 9.86
C ARG A 277 13.29 -2.19 9.93
N ILE A 278 12.37 -3.11 10.19
CA ILE A 278 12.67 -4.54 10.15
C ILE A 278 12.76 -5.00 8.69
N ALA A 279 11.78 -4.65 7.88
CA ALA A 279 11.74 -5.00 6.45
C ALA A 279 12.98 -4.48 5.69
N GLU A 280 13.42 -3.25 5.97
CA GLU A 280 14.60 -2.61 5.37
C GLU A 280 15.90 -3.41 5.60
N GLN A 281 16.06 -4.06 6.75
CA GLN A 281 17.23 -4.91 7.03
C GLN A 281 17.35 -6.12 6.08
N PHE A 282 16.24 -6.48 5.44
CA PHE A 282 16.16 -7.61 4.52
C PHE A 282 15.88 -7.18 3.07
N GLY A 283 16.20 -5.90 2.74
CA GLY A 283 15.99 -5.36 1.39
C GLY A 283 14.52 -5.17 1.01
N GLY A 284 13.66 -5.09 2.01
CA GLY A 284 12.24 -4.76 1.86
C GLY A 284 11.93 -3.31 2.24
N GLY A 285 10.67 -2.99 2.49
CA GLY A 285 10.25 -1.65 2.88
C GLY A 285 8.75 -1.57 3.17
N GLY A 286 8.25 -0.35 3.28
CA GLY A 286 6.83 -0.05 3.54
C GLY A 286 6.64 1.10 4.54
N HIS A 287 5.44 1.16 5.09
CA HIS A 287 5.09 2.12 6.13
C HIS A 287 5.46 1.65 7.53
N ARG A 288 5.48 2.57 8.50
CA ARG A 288 5.76 2.28 9.91
C ARG A 288 5.02 1.04 10.42
N ASN A 289 3.71 0.95 10.13
CA ASN A 289 2.83 -0.11 10.64
C ASN A 289 2.49 -1.19 9.60
N ALA A 290 3.02 -1.10 8.37
CA ALA A 290 2.73 -2.04 7.28
C ALA A 290 3.95 -2.16 6.36
N ALA A 291 4.69 -3.24 6.44
CA ALA A 291 5.90 -3.44 5.65
C ALA A 291 6.03 -4.90 5.19
N GLY A 292 6.94 -5.15 4.28
CA GLY A 292 7.21 -6.49 3.78
C GLY A 292 8.63 -6.67 3.27
N CYS A 293 9.13 -7.91 3.31
CA CYS A 293 10.43 -8.30 2.79
C CYS A 293 10.37 -9.75 2.26
N THR A 294 11.43 -10.17 1.58
CA THR A 294 11.59 -11.55 1.12
C THR A 294 12.77 -12.18 1.82
N LEU A 295 12.55 -13.33 2.45
CA LEU A 295 13.55 -14.09 3.21
C LEU A 295 13.86 -15.41 2.52
N LYS A 296 15.09 -15.88 2.64
CA LYS A 296 15.54 -17.16 2.08
C LYS A 296 16.23 -17.97 3.19
N GLY A 297 15.86 -19.22 3.34
CA GLY A 297 16.40 -20.13 4.33
C GLY A 297 15.38 -21.17 4.81
N ASP A 298 15.78 -21.97 5.79
CA ASP A 298 14.88 -22.89 6.46
C ASP A 298 13.91 -22.16 7.38
N TRP A 299 12.72 -22.71 7.56
CA TRP A 299 11.67 -22.11 8.38
C TRP A 299 12.14 -21.73 9.79
N ASP A 300 12.83 -22.64 10.46
CA ASP A 300 13.29 -22.41 11.84
C ASP A 300 14.33 -21.28 11.95
N GLU A 301 15.10 -21.05 10.89
CA GLU A 301 16.07 -19.94 10.82
C GLU A 301 15.35 -18.61 10.60
N ILE A 302 14.38 -18.59 9.69
CA ILE A 302 13.58 -17.40 9.36
C ILE A 302 12.75 -16.94 10.57
N GLU A 303 12.09 -17.87 11.26
CA GLU A 303 11.35 -17.56 12.49
C GLU A 303 12.28 -16.92 13.54
N LYS A 304 13.47 -17.51 13.74
CA LYS A 304 14.48 -16.99 14.68
C LYS A 304 15.08 -15.65 14.27
N GLN A 305 15.04 -15.28 13.01
CA GLN A 305 15.54 -13.98 12.55
C GLN A 305 14.50 -12.87 12.79
N ILE A 306 13.24 -13.10 12.47
CA ILE A 306 12.22 -12.05 12.44
C ILE A 306 11.53 -11.87 13.81
N VAL A 307 11.19 -12.95 14.49
CA VAL A 307 10.41 -12.86 15.72
C VAL A 307 11.12 -12.06 16.82
N PRO A 308 12.44 -12.22 17.06
CA PRO A 308 13.15 -11.36 18.00
C PRO A 308 13.14 -9.87 17.62
N LEU A 309 13.26 -9.54 16.33
CA LEU A 309 13.22 -8.16 15.87
C LEU A 309 11.85 -7.50 16.10
N LEU A 310 10.77 -8.28 15.96
CA LEU A 310 9.41 -7.79 16.30
C LEU A 310 9.29 -7.53 17.80
N ARG A 311 9.81 -8.41 18.67
CA ARG A 311 9.86 -8.19 20.13
C ARG A 311 10.60 -6.91 20.48
N ASP A 312 11.82 -6.78 19.95
CA ASP A 312 12.66 -5.59 20.17
C ASP A 312 11.95 -4.30 19.71
N ALA A 313 11.21 -4.35 18.62
CA ALA A 313 10.46 -3.20 18.11
C ALA A 313 9.29 -2.82 19.05
N VAL A 314 8.59 -3.81 19.59
CA VAL A 314 7.51 -3.60 20.56
C VAL A 314 8.07 -3.07 21.89
N GLU A 315 9.15 -3.65 22.41
CA GLU A 315 9.80 -3.20 23.66
C GLU A 315 10.27 -1.75 23.54
N ARG A 316 10.89 -1.36 22.41
CA ARG A 316 11.33 0.02 22.18
C ARG A 316 10.15 1.00 22.13
N ALA A 317 9.04 0.61 21.51
CA ALA A 317 7.85 1.45 21.45
C ALA A 317 7.22 1.64 22.84
N ASN A 318 7.19 0.60 23.65
CA ASN A 318 6.70 0.66 25.03
C ASN A 318 7.62 1.50 25.93
N GLY A 319 8.94 1.34 25.85
CA GLY A 319 9.89 2.17 26.60
C GLY A 319 9.85 3.65 26.23
N LEU A 320 9.45 4.02 25.00
CA LEU A 320 9.21 5.40 24.60
C LEU A 320 7.90 5.96 25.20
N LYS A 321 6.87 5.14 25.39
CA LYS A 321 5.62 5.55 26.07
C LYS A 321 5.86 5.84 27.55
N ASP A 322 6.61 4.99 28.24
CA ASP A 322 6.93 5.17 29.66
C ASP A 322 7.68 6.49 29.90
N VAL A 323 8.65 6.85 29.05
CA VAL A 323 9.41 8.10 29.15
C VAL A 323 8.52 9.35 28.91
N THR A 324 7.53 9.23 28.01
CA THR A 324 6.61 10.37 27.73
C THR A 324 5.53 10.52 28.78
N GLU A 325 5.06 9.44 29.40
CA GLU A 325 4.11 9.50 30.52
C GLU A 325 4.77 10.04 31.79
N ASP A 326 6.00 9.67 32.09
CA ASP A 326 6.77 10.22 33.22
C ASP A 326 7.04 11.72 33.04
N ALA A 327 7.36 12.17 31.81
CA ALA A 327 7.60 13.58 31.51
C ALA A 327 6.32 14.45 31.61
N LEU A 328 5.14 13.86 31.42
CA LEU A 328 3.85 14.54 31.57
C LEU A 328 3.30 14.51 33.02
N SER A 329 3.85 13.63 33.86
CA SER A 329 3.44 13.46 35.27
C SER A 329 4.20 14.36 36.26
N GLU A 330 5.27 15.03 35.86
CA GLU A 330 5.94 16.01 36.70
C GLU A 330 5.11 17.31 36.76
N PRO A 331 4.65 17.74 37.95
CA PRO A 331 3.95 19.02 38.08
C PRO A 331 4.93 20.17 37.76
N PRO A 332 4.45 21.24 37.12
CA PRO A 332 5.33 22.38 36.82
C PRO A 332 5.99 22.88 38.10
N ALA A 333 7.32 22.97 38.09
CA ALA A 333 8.10 23.53 39.20
C ALA A 333 7.52 24.92 39.59
N VAL A 334 6.99 25.00 40.81
CA VAL A 334 6.51 26.25 41.36
C VAL A 334 7.75 27.13 41.54
N ALA A 335 7.90 28.13 40.68
CA ALA A 335 8.87 29.19 40.85
C ALA A 335 8.45 29.97 42.09
N GLY A 336 9.07 29.63 43.21
CA GLY A 336 8.96 30.37 44.43
C GLY A 336 10.00 31.48 44.44
N GLY A 337 9.55 32.71 44.75
CA GLY A 337 10.41 33.84 45.04
C GLY A 337 9.86 35.13 44.52
#